data_47c2bc8a547254b2c3fa0196c709ee3e
#
_entry.id   47c2bc8a547254b2c3fa0196c709ee3e
#
_cell.length_a   1.000
_cell.length_b   1.000
_cell.length_c   1.000
_cell.angle_alpha   90.00
_cell.angle_beta   90.00
_cell.angle_gamma   90.00
#
_symmetry.space_group_name_H-M   'P 1'
#
loop_
_entity.id
_entity.type
_entity.pdbx_description
1 polymer ?
#
loop_
_entity_poly.entity_id
_entity_poly.type
_entity_poly.pdbx_seq_one_letter_code
_entity_poly.pdbx_strand_id
1 'polypeptide(L)'
;MMTDLFDVDGANLDRGFENLKAAELPIEQQLHAMLQEMWGRYEPYADPDFRQGFARDVDGRFWEMYLGCTLLEAGRTLLPVVERQREGGQPDLCVLEDGRRIWIEAITPDEGAPGPDQIVRPVASSKAYCSVP
;
A
#
# COMPACT_ATOMS: atom_id res chain seq x y z
N MET A 1 6.87 18.05 4.42
CA MET A 1 8.23 17.52 4.55
C MET A 1 8.19 16.01 4.42
N MET A 2 9.00 15.47 3.52
CA MET A 2 9.03 14.03 3.27
C MET A 2 9.82 13.31 4.34
N THR A 3 9.20 12.30 4.97
CA THR A 3 9.92 11.43 5.90
C THR A 3 10.53 10.25 5.14
N ASP A 4 11.36 9.49 5.81
CA ASP A 4 11.96 8.30 5.21
C ASP A 4 11.05 7.10 5.45
N LEU A 5 10.60 6.48 4.37
CA LEU A 5 9.71 5.32 4.43
C LEU A 5 10.34 4.17 5.24
N PHE A 6 11.66 4.04 5.17
CA PHE A 6 12.39 2.94 5.79
C PHE A 6 12.91 3.25 7.19
N ASP A 7 12.64 4.45 7.72
CA ASP A 7 13.07 4.82 9.06
C ASP A 7 12.08 4.29 10.10
N VAL A 8 12.01 2.99 10.20
CA VAL A 8 11.18 2.27 11.16
C VAL A 8 12.01 1.15 11.76
N ASP A 9 12.05 1.11 13.08
CA ASP A 9 12.71 0.04 13.81
C ASP A 9 11.66 -0.68 14.67
N GLY A 10 12.01 -1.85 15.15
CA GLY A 10 11.14 -2.59 16.04
C GLY A 10 11.18 -4.09 15.83
N ALA A 11 10.26 -4.77 16.49
CA ALA A 11 10.11 -6.21 16.39
C ALA A 11 9.09 -6.58 15.32
N ASN A 12 9.20 -7.80 14.82
CA ASN A 12 8.24 -8.37 13.87
C ASN A 12 8.17 -7.63 12.53
N LEU A 13 9.31 -7.12 12.09
CA LEU A 13 9.39 -6.48 10.78
C LEU A 13 9.37 -7.54 9.68
N ASP A 14 8.73 -7.20 8.57
CA ASP A 14 8.73 -8.03 7.38
C ASP A 14 10.16 -8.21 6.87
N ARG A 15 10.53 -9.44 6.52
CA ARG A 15 11.87 -9.69 5.99
C ARG A 15 12.13 -8.89 4.72
N GLY A 16 11.11 -8.75 3.87
CA GLY A 16 11.23 -7.92 2.67
C GLY A 16 11.55 -6.48 3.00
N PHE A 17 10.93 -5.95 4.05
CA PHE A 17 11.23 -4.60 4.50
C PHE A 17 12.68 -4.47 4.96
N GLU A 18 13.15 -5.42 5.77
CA GLU A 18 14.52 -5.38 6.26
C GLU A 18 15.53 -5.44 5.10
N ASN A 19 15.27 -6.29 4.11
CA ASN A 19 16.13 -6.40 2.93
C ASN A 19 16.16 -5.10 2.12
N LEU A 20 15.01 -4.48 1.92
CA LEU A 20 14.93 -3.23 1.18
C LEU A 20 15.53 -2.07 1.94
N LYS A 21 15.41 -2.07 3.27
CA LYS A 21 16.03 -1.05 4.11
C LYS A 21 17.55 -1.14 4.04
N ALA A 22 18.10 -2.34 4.12
CA ALA A 22 19.54 -2.56 4.03
C ALA A 22 20.06 -2.28 2.63
N ALA A 23 19.29 -2.63 1.61
CA ALA A 23 19.59 -2.36 0.20
C ALA A 23 21.00 -2.78 -0.18
N GLU A 24 21.35 -4.04 0.08
CA GLU A 24 22.69 -4.55 -0.21
C GLU A 24 22.86 -4.92 -1.67
N LEU A 25 21.80 -5.43 -2.31
CA LEU A 25 21.85 -5.86 -3.71
C LEU A 25 21.41 -4.71 -4.63
N PRO A 26 21.94 -4.68 -5.88
CA PRO A 26 21.54 -3.62 -6.82
C PRO A 26 20.04 -3.50 -7.03
N ILE A 27 19.34 -4.64 -7.13
CA ILE A 27 17.87 -4.60 -7.30
C ILE A 27 17.19 -4.03 -6.06
N GLU A 28 17.72 -4.33 -4.88
CA GLU A 28 17.17 -3.77 -3.64
C GLU A 28 17.39 -2.27 -3.56
N GLN A 29 18.53 -1.80 -4.05
CA GLN A 29 18.81 -0.36 -4.10
C GLN A 29 17.84 0.37 -5.03
N GLN A 30 17.55 -0.23 -6.19
CA GLN A 30 16.60 0.33 -7.14
C GLN A 30 15.19 0.37 -6.56
N LEU A 31 14.77 -0.72 -5.93
CA LEU A 31 13.45 -0.79 -5.31
C LEU A 31 13.33 0.18 -4.14
N HIS A 32 14.37 0.29 -3.34
CA HIS A 32 14.41 1.24 -2.23
C HIS A 32 14.17 2.67 -2.74
N ALA A 33 14.91 3.06 -3.78
CA ALA A 33 14.78 4.40 -4.36
C ALA A 33 13.38 4.63 -4.94
N MET A 34 12.84 3.64 -5.66
CA MET A 34 11.52 3.73 -6.25
C MET A 34 10.45 3.89 -5.17
N LEU A 35 10.53 3.06 -4.13
CA LEU A 35 9.55 3.09 -3.05
C LEU A 35 9.62 4.39 -2.26
N GLN A 36 10.83 4.90 -2.04
CA GLN A 36 10.99 6.19 -1.35
C GLN A 36 10.40 7.34 -2.18
N GLU A 37 10.55 7.28 -3.50
CA GLU A 37 9.94 8.28 -4.38
C GLU A 37 8.42 8.20 -4.34
N MET A 38 7.86 6.99 -4.39
CA MET A 38 6.42 6.79 -4.27
C MET A 38 5.90 7.33 -2.93
N TRP A 39 6.63 7.06 -1.87
CA TRP A 39 6.27 7.57 -0.55
C TRP A 39 6.22 9.09 -0.52
N GLY A 40 7.16 9.74 -1.15
CA GLY A 40 7.19 11.21 -1.21
C GLY A 40 5.91 11.79 -1.82
N ARG A 41 5.32 11.07 -2.79
CA ARG A 41 4.06 11.50 -3.40
C ARG A 41 2.84 11.12 -2.56
N TYR A 42 2.89 9.97 -1.91
CA TYR A 42 1.75 9.42 -1.19
C TYR A 42 1.65 9.90 0.25
N GLU A 43 2.75 10.30 0.85
CA GLU A 43 2.80 10.65 2.28
C GLU A 43 1.69 11.59 2.72
N PRO A 44 1.33 12.66 1.97
CA PRO A 44 0.28 13.58 2.44
C PRO A 44 -1.09 12.92 2.62
N TYR A 45 -1.31 11.77 1.99
CA TYR A 45 -2.60 11.08 2.00
C TYR A 45 -2.59 9.83 2.85
N ALA A 46 -1.45 9.43 3.36
CA ALA A 46 -1.29 8.18 4.10
C ALA A 46 -1.78 8.30 5.53
N ASP A 47 -2.19 7.17 6.10
CA ASP A 47 -2.50 7.10 7.52
C ASP A 47 -1.24 7.39 8.34
N PRO A 48 -1.41 7.94 9.56
CA PRO A 48 -0.25 8.25 10.41
C PRO A 48 0.62 7.04 10.72
N ASP A 49 0.04 5.84 10.74
CA ASP A 49 0.75 4.60 11.03
C ASP A 49 1.15 3.81 9.79
N PHE A 50 1.09 4.45 8.60
CA PHE A 50 1.38 3.77 7.35
C PHE A 50 2.79 3.16 7.34
N ARG A 51 3.80 3.92 7.79
CA ARG A 51 5.18 3.42 7.74
C ARG A 51 5.37 2.18 8.61
N GLN A 52 4.78 2.16 9.80
CA GLN A 52 4.84 1.00 10.67
C GLN A 52 4.11 -0.20 10.03
N GLY A 53 2.97 0.06 9.40
CA GLY A 53 2.25 -0.99 8.69
C GLY A 53 3.03 -1.52 7.49
N PHE A 54 3.68 -0.64 6.74
CA PHE A 54 4.53 -1.02 5.62
C PHE A 54 5.70 -1.90 6.08
N ALA A 55 6.31 -1.55 7.21
CA ALA A 55 7.44 -2.29 7.73
C ALA A 55 7.06 -3.71 8.17
N ARG A 56 5.80 -3.94 8.50
CA ARG A 56 5.30 -5.25 8.94
C ARG A 56 4.63 -6.04 7.83
N ASP A 57 4.12 -5.36 6.81
CA ASP A 57 3.40 -5.99 5.70
C ASP A 57 3.69 -5.20 4.43
N VAL A 58 4.85 -5.49 3.84
CA VAL A 58 5.30 -4.78 2.64
C VAL A 58 4.32 -4.96 1.49
N ASP A 59 3.88 -6.20 1.24
CA ASP A 59 3.03 -6.49 0.10
C ASP A 59 1.69 -5.75 0.17
N GLY A 60 1.02 -5.82 1.32
CA GLY A 60 -0.28 -5.17 1.48
C GLY A 60 -0.18 -3.66 1.35
N ARG A 61 0.77 -3.08 2.06
CA ARG A 61 0.92 -1.62 2.05
C ARG A 61 1.52 -1.09 0.76
N PHE A 62 2.33 -1.89 0.07
CA PHE A 62 2.83 -1.51 -1.24
C PHE A 62 1.67 -1.25 -2.21
N TRP A 63 0.69 -2.16 -2.25
CA TRP A 63 -0.43 -2.01 -3.17
C TRP A 63 -1.27 -0.78 -2.86
N GLU A 64 -1.46 -0.47 -1.59
CA GLU A 64 -2.14 0.76 -1.21
C GLU A 64 -1.41 1.98 -1.76
N MET A 65 -0.10 2.06 -1.53
CA MET A 65 0.71 3.18 -1.99
C MET A 65 0.78 3.25 -3.52
N TYR A 66 0.93 2.11 -4.18
CA TYR A 66 0.97 2.03 -5.63
C TYR A 66 -0.34 2.53 -6.23
N LEU A 67 -1.46 2.10 -5.70
CA LEU A 67 -2.76 2.54 -6.17
C LEU A 67 -2.94 4.04 -5.94
N GLY A 68 -2.54 4.54 -4.79
CA GLY A 68 -2.60 5.97 -4.51
C GLY A 68 -1.79 6.79 -5.50
N CYS A 69 -0.55 6.37 -5.76
CA CYS A 69 0.29 7.05 -6.74
C CYS A 69 -0.28 6.99 -8.15
N THR A 70 -0.86 5.85 -8.52
CA THR A 70 -1.48 5.69 -9.83
C THR A 70 -2.66 6.64 -10.02
N LEU A 71 -3.49 6.77 -9.00
CA LEU A 71 -4.63 7.68 -9.03
C LEU A 71 -4.18 9.14 -9.13
N LEU A 72 -3.12 9.49 -8.40
CA LEU A 72 -2.57 10.85 -8.49
C LEU A 72 -2.02 11.13 -9.90
N GLU A 73 -1.33 10.17 -10.48
CA GLU A 73 -0.81 10.32 -11.86
C GLU A 73 -1.93 10.45 -12.87
N ALA A 74 -3.06 9.81 -12.62
CA ALA A 74 -4.23 9.92 -13.48
C ALA A 74 -5.02 11.22 -13.28
N GLY A 75 -4.52 12.11 -12.44
CA GLY A 75 -5.18 13.40 -12.19
C GLY A 75 -6.34 13.33 -11.22
N ARG A 76 -6.47 12.23 -10.47
CA ARG A 76 -7.52 12.10 -9.48
C ARG A 76 -7.14 12.84 -8.20
N THR A 77 -8.14 13.26 -7.45
CA THR A 77 -7.94 13.97 -6.19
C THR A 77 -8.09 13.00 -5.03
N LEU A 78 -6.99 12.77 -4.31
CA LEU A 78 -7.04 11.99 -3.08
C LEU A 78 -7.28 12.93 -1.90
N LEU A 79 -8.03 12.44 -0.91
CA LEU A 79 -8.26 13.20 0.31
C LEU A 79 -7.35 12.69 1.41
N PRO A 80 -6.66 13.61 2.13
CA PRO A 80 -5.95 13.23 3.36
C PRO A 80 -6.93 12.69 4.39
N VAL A 81 -6.42 11.89 5.32
CA VAL A 81 -7.25 11.24 6.34
C VAL A 81 -8.16 12.24 7.06
N VAL A 82 -7.62 13.40 7.41
CA VAL A 82 -8.36 14.41 8.16
C VAL A 82 -9.54 15.00 7.39
N GLU A 83 -9.53 14.92 6.07
CA GLU A 83 -10.58 15.50 5.21
C GLU A 83 -11.60 14.47 4.75
N ARG A 84 -11.43 13.20 5.12
CA ARG A 84 -12.34 12.14 4.67
C ARG A 84 -13.69 12.16 5.35
N GLN A 85 -13.77 12.70 6.56
CA GLN A 85 -15.02 12.87 7.30
C GLN A 85 -15.80 11.58 7.48
N ARG A 86 -15.10 10.50 7.83
CA ARG A 86 -15.72 9.22 8.08
C ARG A 86 -15.50 8.78 9.52
N GLU A 87 -16.54 8.33 10.17
CA GLU A 87 -16.47 7.76 11.50
C GLU A 87 -16.17 6.28 11.43
N GLY A 88 -15.42 5.78 12.38
CA GLY A 88 -15.07 4.37 12.46
C GLY A 88 -13.88 4.01 11.59
N GLY A 89 -13.80 2.74 11.21
CA GLY A 89 -12.70 2.25 10.39
C GLY A 89 -12.64 2.95 9.04
N GLN A 90 -11.44 3.28 8.63
CA GLN A 90 -11.22 3.98 7.37
C GLN A 90 -10.77 2.99 6.29
N PRO A 91 -11.36 3.03 5.08
CA PRO A 91 -10.73 2.42 3.93
C PRO A 91 -9.39 3.06 3.64
N ASP A 92 -8.56 2.37 2.88
CA ASP A 92 -7.20 2.82 2.61
C ASP A 92 -7.14 4.16 1.90
N LEU A 93 -8.04 4.39 0.93
CA LEU A 93 -8.00 5.57 0.09
C LEU A 93 -9.38 6.20 -0.04
N CYS A 94 -9.39 7.50 -0.26
CA CYS A 94 -10.61 8.23 -0.58
C CYS A 94 -10.35 9.17 -1.75
N VAL A 95 -11.09 8.99 -2.83
CA VAL A 95 -11.02 9.85 -4.01
C VAL A 95 -12.20 10.80 -3.99
N LEU A 96 -11.93 12.08 -4.20
CA LEU A 96 -12.98 13.07 -4.35
C LEU A 96 -13.22 13.28 -5.85
N GLU A 97 -14.44 13.01 -6.33
CA GLU A 97 -14.80 13.18 -7.71
C GLU A 97 -16.21 13.73 -7.81
N ASP A 98 -16.35 14.86 -8.49
CA ASP A 98 -17.65 15.56 -8.66
C ASP A 98 -18.38 15.77 -7.33
N GLY A 99 -17.66 16.13 -6.29
CA GLY A 99 -18.21 16.34 -4.96
C GLY A 99 -18.56 15.07 -4.20
N ARG A 100 -18.26 13.91 -4.77
CA ARG A 100 -18.52 12.62 -4.13
C ARG A 100 -17.24 12.01 -3.60
N ARG A 101 -17.36 11.35 -2.46
CA ARG A 101 -16.23 10.59 -1.88
C ARG A 101 -16.36 9.13 -2.31
N ILE A 102 -15.33 8.66 -3.00
CA ILE A 102 -15.25 7.27 -3.43
C ILE A 102 -14.22 6.59 -2.55
N TRP A 103 -14.67 5.61 -1.79
CA TRP A 103 -13.81 4.88 -0.84
C TRP A 103 -13.23 3.66 -1.53
N ILE A 104 -11.91 3.50 -1.41
CA ILE A 104 -11.20 2.40 -2.06
C ILE A 104 -10.39 1.67 -1.00
N GLU A 105 -10.48 0.35 -1.03
CA GLU A 105 -9.69 -0.50 -0.15
C GLU A 105 -8.83 -1.42 -1.01
N ALA A 106 -7.52 -1.38 -0.76
CA ALA A 106 -6.59 -2.23 -1.47
C ALA A 106 -6.51 -3.57 -0.75
N ILE A 107 -6.92 -4.62 -1.43
CA ILE A 107 -6.92 -5.96 -0.87
C ILE A 107 -5.87 -6.80 -1.57
N THR A 108 -4.93 -7.30 -0.79
CA THR A 108 -3.97 -8.29 -1.28
C THR A 108 -4.52 -9.66 -0.93
N PRO A 109 -4.80 -10.51 -1.94
CA PRO A 109 -5.29 -11.85 -1.62
C PRO A 109 -4.26 -12.61 -0.81
N ASP A 110 -4.71 -13.15 0.30
CA ASP A 110 -3.87 -14.02 1.11
C ASP A 110 -3.87 -15.41 0.47
N GLU A 111 -2.68 -15.99 0.30
CA GLU A 111 -2.59 -17.35 -0.19
C GLU A 111 -3.18 -18.34 0.81
N GLY A 112 -3.35 -17.90 2.04
CA GLY A 112 -3.90 -18.72 3.09
C GLY A 112 -2.97 -19.82 3.55
N ALA A 113 -3.31 -20.43 4.68
CA ALA A 113 -2.60 -21.61 5.13
C ALA A 113 -3.04 -22.80 4.29
N PRO A 114 -2.12 -23.59 3.71
CA PRO A 114 -2.50 -24.75 2.92
C PRO A 114 -3.29 -25.74 3.79
N GLY A 115 -4.50 -26.02 3.37
CA GLY A 115 -5.33 -27.04 4.00
C GLY A 115 -5.54 -28.18 3.02
N PRO A 116 -6.02 -29.34 3.52
CA PRO A 116 -6.20 -30.51 2.66
C PRO A 116 -7.21 -30.28 1.51
N ASP A 117 -8.12 -29.35 1.69
CA ASP A 117 -9.13 -29.04 0.68
C ASP A 117 -8.83 -27.79 -0.12
N GLN A 118 -7.67 -27.20 0.12
CA GLN A 118 -7.33 -25.96 -0.54
C GLN A 118 -6.78 -26.24 -1.93
N ILE A 119 -7.44 -25.67 -2.92
CA ILE A 119 -7.00 -25.76 -4.29
C ILE A 119 -6.23 -24.47 -4.61
N VAL A 120 -4.96 -24.63 -4.98
CA VAL A 120 -4.17 -23.51 -5.43
C VAL A 120 -4.68 -23.12 -6.81
N ARG A 121 -5.27 -21.95 -6.91
CA ARG A 121 -5.79 -21.48 -8.18
C ARG A 121 -4.68 -20.86 -9.02
N PRO A 122 -4.74 -20.99 -10.34
CA PRO A 122 -3.79 -20.31 -11.21
C PRO A 122 -3.86 -18.80 -11.00
N VAL A 123 -2.75 -18.13 -11.24
CA VAL A 123 -2.64 -16.67 -11.09
C VAL A 123 -3.73 -15.93 -11.85
N ALA A 124 -4.13 -16.45 -13.00
CA ALA A 124 -5.17 -15.83 -13.82
C ALA A 124 -6.50 -15.66 -13.08
N SER A 125 -6.81 -16.53 -12.12
CA SER A 125 -8.07 -16.42 -11.36
C SER A 125 -8.06 -15.26 -10.39
N SER A 126 -6.91 -14.77 -9.98
CA SER A 126 -6.83 -13.65 -9.04
C SER A 126 -7.16 -12.31 -9.71
N LYS A 127 -7.22 -12.26 -11.02
CA LYS A 127 -7.59 -11.03 -11.74
C LYS A 127 -8.98 -10.53 -11.36
N ALA A 128 -9.84 -11.40 -10.91
CA ALA A 128 -11.17 -11.01 -10.49
C ALA A 128 -11.14 -9.97 -9.36
N TYR A 129 -10.08 -9.97 -8.58
CA TYR A 129 -9.95 -9.03 -7.46
C TYR A 129 -9.52 -7.65 -7.91
N CYS A 130 -9.02 -7.53 -9.12
CA CYS A 130 -8.62 -6.24 -9.68
C CYS A 130 -9.73 -5.62 -10.49
N SER A 131 -10.84 -6.30 -10.66
CA SER A 131 -12.00 -5.78 -11.37
C SER A 131 -12.79 -4.89 -10.44
N VAL A 132 -12.44 -3.64 -10.42
CA VAL A 132 -13.21 -2.69 -9.65
C VAL A 132 -14.27 -2.13 -10.58
N PRO A 133 -15.52 -2.24 -10.23
CA PRO A 133 -16.58 -1.65 -11.05
C PRO A 133 -16.48 -0.15 -11.13
#